data_860dc8511ec359cd8eed496b419c3a12
#
_entry.id   860dc8511ec359cd8eed496b419c3a12
#
_cell.length_a   1.000
_cell.length_b   1.000
_cell.length_c   1.000
_cell.angle_alpha   90.00
_cell.angle_beta   90.00
_cell.angle_gamma   90.00
#
_symmetry.space_group_name_H-M   'P 1'
#
loop_
_entity.id
_entity.type
_entity.pdbx_description
1 polymer ?
#
loop_
_entity_poly.entity_id
_entity_poly.type
_entity_poly.pdbx_seq_one_letter_code
_entity_poly.pdbx_strand_id
1 'polypeptide(L)'
;MLASSTAFLTFALSLLNVAEAASVNKHAELNSAAGCHDYVIIDSRATTEAQGPSVASKGMIQKTLSALPGGTSAQTVYPASFQFQVSAGVGAAWVHNYLKQGIASCPKQKYALVGYGQGAAVTWKALANVGTDDPLHEAIKAIVLLGDPYHLPHLPGNIDDHEGNSTDGAQGFGVKEVGFPGSEKITPWAKDGKVLNICALGDQVCQYSKSSSEDFGPHKVYKSSAQVQDAGAKFLTQKLGGKAGKGAE
;
A
#
# COMPACT_ATOMS: atom_id res chain seq x y z
N MET A 1 41.62 -23.06 32.24
CA MET A 1 41.40 -21.61 32.07
C MET A 1 40.87 -21.37 30.68
N LEU A 2 39.56 -21.32 30.51
CA LEU A 2 38.85 -20.96 29.27
C LEU A 2 37.64 -20.20 29.72
N ALA A 3 37.75 -18.90 29.75
CA ALA A 3 36.63 -18.00 29.96
C ALA A 3 36.71 -16.87 28.95
N SER A 4 35.56 -16.52 28.41
CA SER A 4 35.29 -15.25 27.75
C SER A 4 35.47 -15.17 26.24
N SER A 5 34.40 -15.55 25.51
CA SER A 5 34.15 -15.08 24.14
C SER A 5 32.65 -14.89 23.80
N THR A 6 31.75 -14.93 24.78
CA THR A 6 30.27 -14.83 24.51
C THR A 6 29.68 -13.43 24.77
N ALA A 7 30.44 -12.49 25.32
CA ALA A 7 29.92 -11.19 25.71
C ALA A 7 29.84 -10.16 24.56
N PHE A 8 30.59 -10.34 23.47
CA PHE A 8 30.65 -9.33 22.39
C PHE A 8 29.51 -9.45 21.34
N LEU A 9 28.87 -10.61 21.19
CA LEU A 9 27.81 -10.81 20.18
C LEU A 9 26.46 -10.23 20.59
N THR A 10 26.15 -10.17 21.86
CA THR A 10 24.87 -9.65 22.36
C THR A 10 24.77 -8.12 22.33
N PHE A 11 25.93 -7.43 22.42
CA PHE A 11 25.96 -5.95 22.40
C PHE A 11 25.77 -5.38 20.98
N ALA A 12 26.25 -6.07 19.94
CA ALA A 12 26.09 -5.65 18.55
C ALA A 12 24.63 -5.77 18.06
N LEU A 13 23.90 -6.79 18.51
CA LEU A 13 22.47 -6.98 18.14
C LEU A 13 21.56 -5.92 18.75
N SER A 14 21.84 -5.47 19.97
CA SER A 14 21.05 -4.44 20.63
C SER A 14 21.23 -3.04 20.02
N LEU A 15 22.42 -2.73 19.50
CA LEU A 15 22.69 -1.44 18.85
C LEU A 15 22.05 -1.33 17.47
N LEU A 16 21.93 -2.43 16.72
CA LEU A 16 21.24 -2.45 15.43
C LEU A 16 19.72 -2.18 15.59
N ASN A 17 19.09 -2.80 16.59
CA ASN A 17 17.67 -2.58 16.86
C ASN A 17 17.34 -1.16 17.34
N VAL A 18 18.23 -0.53 18.07
CA VAL A 18 18.06 0.86 18.55
C VAL A 18 18.22 1.87 17.41
N ALA A 19 19.16 1.64 16.48
CA ALA A 19 19.36 2.51 15.33
C ALA A 19 18.18 2.45 14.34
N GLU A 20 17.60 1.27 14.15
CA GLU A 20 16.45 1.07 13.28
C GLU A 20 15.17 1.67 13.87
N ALA A 21 14.94 1.53 15.17
CA ALA A 21 13.83 2.18 15.88
C ALA A 21 13.99 3.71 15.92
N ALA A 22 15.19 4.24 16.06
CA ALA A 22 15.46 5.67 16.02
C ALA A 22 15.25 6.27 14.62
N SER A 23 15.55 5.51 13.55
CA SER A 23 15.28 5.92 12.17
C SER A 23 13.77 5.99 11.88
N VAL A 24 13.00 5.01 12.32
CA VAL A 24 11.54 4.98 12.18
C VAL A 24 10.89 6.17 12.91
N ASN A 25 11.33 6.47 14.12
CA ASN A 25 10.83 7.61 14.89
C ASN A 25 11.19 8.96 14.25
N LYS A 26 12.40 9.11 13.71
CA LYS A 26 12.83 10.36 13.09
C LYS A 26 12.04 10.72 11.83
N HIS A 27 11.61 9.73 11.04
CA HIS A 27 10.73 9.98 9.88
C HIS A 27 9.30 10.31 10.30
N ALA A 28 8.81 9.77 11.40
CA ALA A 28 7.51 10.13 11.97
C ALA A 28 7.50 11.55 12.56
N GLU A 29 8.57 11.96 13.24
CA GLU A 29 8.73 13.32 13.77
C GLU A 29 8.86 14.40 12.69
N LEU A 30 9.50 14.09 11.53
CA LEU A 30 9.60 15.03 10.41
C LEU A 30 8.23 15.39 9.80
N ASN A 31 7.26 14.47 9.83
CA ASN A 31 5.92 14.74 9.32
C ASN A 31 5.04 15.53 10.31
N SER A 32 5.26 15.41 11.62
CA SER A 32 4.55 16.20 12.62
C SER A 32 5.05 17.65 12.70
N ALA A 33 6.28 17.91 12.31
CA ALA A 33 6.87 19.25 12.29
C ALA A 33 6.47 20.09 11.04
N ALA A 34 6.00 19.46 9.96
CA ALA A 34 5.67 20.12 8.70
C ALA A 34 4.24 20.69 8.64
N GLY A 35 3.43 20.53 9.70
CA GLY A 35 2.02 20.92 9.71
C GLY A 35 1.09 19.89 9.08
N CYS A 36 -0.23 20.10 9.21
CA CYS A 36 -1.23 19.22 8.62
C CYS A 36 -1.44 19.56 7.14
N HIS A 37 -1.64 18.52 6.33
CA HIS A 37 -2.03 18.63 4.94
C HIS A 37 -3.53 18.32 4.79
N ASP A 38 -4.13 18.71 3.66
CA ASP A 38 -5.51 18.30 3.35
C ASP A 38 -5.59 16.78 3.19
N TYR A 39 -4.54 16.18 2.62
CA TYR A 39 -4.40 14.74 2.47
C TYR A 39 -2.94 14.29 2.34
N VAL A 40 -2.70 13.02 2.65
CA VAL A 40 -1.43 12.33 2.42
C VAL A 40 -1.67 11.06 1.60
N ILE A 41 -0.86 10.84 0.57
CA ILE A 41 -0.81 9.59 -0.20
C ILE A 41 0.38 8.78 0.29
N ILE A 42 0.14 7.64 0.92
CA ILE A 42 1.18 6.71 1.37
C ILE A 42 1.45 5.72 0.26
N ASP A 43 2.69 5.71 -0.24
CA ASP A 43 3.15 4.91 -1.37
C ASP A 43 4.04 3.76 -0.89
N SER A 44 3.61 2.53 -1.17
CA SER A 44 4.31 1.29 -0.82
C SER A 44 4.81 0.58 -2.08
N ARG A 45 6.12 0.55 -2.26
CA ARG A 45 6.80 0.01 -3.45
C ARG A 45 6.77 -1.51 -3.53
N ALA A 46 7.13 -2.08 -4.68
CA ALA A 46 7.22 -3.53 -4.86
C ALA A 46 8.55 -4.12 -4.36
N THR A 47 8.63 -5.45 -4.37
CA THR A 47 9.84 -6.21 -4.06
C THR A 47 11.03 -5.72 -4.89
N THR A 48 12.17 -5.53 -4.25
CA THR A 48 13.45 -5.08 -4.83
C THR A 48 13.49 -3.64 -5.34
N GLU A 49 12.42 -2.89 -5.34
CA GLU A 49 12.50 -1.46 -5.61
C GLU A 49 13.33 -0.74 -4.51
N ALA A 50 14.17 0.20 -4.91
CA ALA A 50 14.92 1.03 -3.97
C ALA A 50 13.99 1.85 -3.08
N GLN A 51 14.44 2.21 -1.87
CA GLN A 51 13.67 3.09 -0.99
C GLN A 51 13.41 4.43 -1.68
N GLY A 52 12.14 4.79 -1.78
CA GLY A 52 11.66 5.98 -2.49
C GLY A 52 10.29 5.75 -3.13
N PRO A 53 9.86 6.65 -4.03
CA PRO A 53 8.61 6.48 -4.78
C PRO A 53 8.64 5.24 -5.66
N SER A 54 7.58 4.44 -5.63
CA SER A 54 7.44 3.28 -6.51
C SER A 54 7.34 3.69 -7.97
N VAL A 55 8.04 2.96 -8.84
CA VAL A 55 8.00 3.23 -10.28
C VAL A 55 6.60 3.04 -10.88
N ALA A 56 5.79 2.17 -10.29
CA ALA A 56 4.45 1.86 -10.79
C ALA A 56 3.39 2.88 -10.39
N SER A 57 3.56 3.59 -9.28
CA SER A 57 2.57 4.54 -8.74
C SER A 57 2.95 6.01 -8.91
N LYS A 58 4.23 6.29 -9.16
CA LYS A 58 4.77 7.66 -9.21
C LYS A 58 3.98 8.59 -10.12
N GLY A 59 3.60 8.14 -11.31
CA GLY A 59 2.87 8.95 -12.29
C GLY A 59 1.49 9.37 -11.78
N MET A 60 0.69 8.42 -11.28
CA MET A 60 -0.65 8.71 -10.76
C MET A 60 -0.60 9.62 -9.52
N ILE A 61 0.38 9.42 -8.64
CA ILE A 61 0.56 10.28 -7.46
C ILE A 61 0.90 11.71 -7.89
N GLN A 62 1.84 11.90 -8.82
CA GLN A 62 2.20 13.21 -9.34
C GLN A 62 1.01 13.92 -10.01
N LYS A 63 0.23 13.19 -10.84
CA LYS A 63 -0.99 13.73 -11.46
C LYS A 63 -2.01 14.16 -10.40
N THR A 64 -2.20 13.35 -9.34
CA THR A 64 -3.12 13.67 -8.24
C THR A 64 -2.69 14.92 -7.49
N LEU A 65 -1.41 15.00 -7.09
CA LEU A 65 -0.88 16.17 -6.37
C LEU A 65 -0.95 17.46 -7.20
N SER A 66 -0.78 17.36 -8.53
CA SER A 66 -0.92 18.49 -9.43
C SER A 66 -2.38 18.93 -9.61
N ALA A 67 -3.32 17.97 -9.68
CA ALA A 67 -4.74 18.26 -9.87
C ALA A 67 -5.45 18.71 -8.58
N LEU A 68 -4.94 18.31 -7.42
CA LEU A 68 -5.54 18.58 -6.11
C LEU A 68 -4.49 19.18 -5.16
N PRO A 69 -4.32 20.50 -5.12
CA PRO A 69 -3.40 21.17 -4.20
C PRO A 69 -3.73 20.90 -2.72
N GLY A 70 -2.75 21.08 -1.85
CA GLY A 70 -2.91 20.91 -0.38
C GLY A 70 -2.50 19.52 0.14
N GLY A 71 -2.16 18.58 -0.76
CA GLY A 71 -1.70 17.26 -0.38
C GLY A 71 -0.19 17.06 -0.47
N THR A 72 0.25 15.94 0.07
CA THR A 72 1.63 15.46 -0.02
C THR A 72 1.67 13.93 -0.19
N SER A 73 2.85 13.37 -0.40
CA SER A 73 3.06 11.92 -0.42
C SER A 73 4.15 11.50 0.57
N ALA A 74 3.98 10.33 1.15
CA ALA A 74 4.97 9.67 2.01
C ALA A 74 5.29 8.27 1.46
N GLN A 75 6.55 7.85 1.55
CA GLN A 75 6.98 6.53 1.08
C GLN A 75 7.15 5.60 2.28
N THR A 76 6.52 4.44 2.21
CA THR A 76 6.63 3.40 3.25
C THR A 76 8.08 2.97 3.41
N VAL A 77 8.59 3.06 4.65
CA VAL A 77 9.96 2.61 4.97
C VAL A 77 9.94 1.14 5.35
N TYR A 78 10.51 0.30 4.50
CA TYR A 78 10.60 -1.14 4.74
C TYR A 78 11.62 -1.80 3.80
N PRO A 79 12.05 -3.06 4.04
CA PRO A 79 13.12 -3.68 3.24
C PRO A 79 12.77 -3.92 1.77
N ALA A 80 11.50 -4.18 1.43
CA ALA A 80 11.03 -4.63 0.12
C ALA A 80 11.84 -5.84 -0.40
N SER A 81 12.14 -6.79 0.49
CA SER A 81 12.98 -7.95 0.21
C SER A 81 12.16 -9.16 -0.24
N PHE A 82 12.85 -10.19 -0.75
CA PHE A 82 12.23 -11.48 -1.10
C PHE A 82 11.69 -12.26 0.11
N GLN A 83 12.07 -11.90 1.34
CA GLN A 83 11.42 -12.44 2.54
C GLN A 83 10.02 -11.84 2.70
N PHE A 84 9.16 -12.16 1.76
CA PHE A 84 7.88 -11.50 1.49
C PHE A 84 7.06 -11.20 2.74
N GLN A 85 6.79 -12.23 3.57
CA GLN A 85 5.92 -12.07 4.75
C GLN A 85 6.54 -11.15 5.82
N VAL A 86 7.83 -11.31 6.08
CA VAL A 86 8.57 -10.50 7.07
C VAL A 86 8.68 -9.07 6.58
N SER A 87 9.13 -8.87 5.35
CA SER A 87 9.31 -7.56 4.74
C SER A 87 7.99 -6.78 4.65
N ALA A 88 6.92 -7.41 4.17
CA ALA A 88 5.60 -6.79 4.13
C ALA A 88 5.06 -6.48 5.54
N GLY A 89 5.37 -7.31 6.54
CA GLY A 89 5.03 -7.06 7.94
C GLY A 89 5.69 -5.80 8.51
N VAL A 90 6.97 -5.59 8.21
CA VAL A 90 7.69 -4.35 8.60
C VAL A 90 7.04 -3.13 7.97
N GLY A 91 6.74 -3.18 6.67
CA GLY A 91 6.04 -2.11 5.96
C GLY A 91 4.67 -1.83 6.54
N ALA A 92 3.91 -2.88 6.85
CA ALA A 92 2.58 -2.75 7.45
C ALA A 92 2.61 -2.06 8.82
N ALA A 93 3.57 -2.42 9.67
CA ALA A 93 3.76 -1.77 10.96
C ALA A 93 4.09 -0.28 10.80
N TRP A 94 4.93 0.06 9.83
CA TRP A 94 5.26 1.46 9.52
C TRP A 94 4.01 2.23 9.08
N VAL A 95 3.25 1.71 8.11
CA VAL A 95 2.02 2.35 7.60
C VAL A 95 1.00 2.54 8.72
N HIS A 96 0.75 1.50 9.52
CA HIS A 96 -0.20 1.58 10.63
C HIS A 96 0.18 2.65 11.66
N ASN A 97 1.47 2.69 12.05
CA ASN A 97 1.97 3.69 13.00
C ASN A 97 1.90 5.11 12.42
N TYR A 98 2.26 5.29 11.14
CA TYR A 98 2.15 6.57 10.44
C TYR A 98 0.72 7.10 10.45
N LEU A 99 -0.25 6.25 10.12
CA LEU A 99 -1.67 6.59 10.13
C LEU A 99 -2.16 6.95 11.53
N LYS A 100 -1.83 6.15 12.56
CA LYS A 100 -2.24 6.42 13.94
C LYS A 100 -1.70 7.75 14.46
N GLN A 101 -0.43 8.04 14.23
CA GLN A 101 0.19 9.31 14.61
C GLN A 101 -0.43 10.47 13.84
N GLY A 102 -0.66 10.26 12.54
CA GLY A 102 -1.22 11.26 11.67
C GLY A 102 -2.63 11.69 12.05
N ILE A 103 -3.55 10.77 12.36
CA ILE A 103 -4.91 11.13 12.81
C ILE A 103 -4.92 11.76 14.19
N ALA A 104 -3.97 11.38 15.08
CA ALA A 104 -3.84 12.01 16.40
C ALA A 104 -3.38 13.46 16.30
N SER A 105 -2.42 13.75 15.40
CA SER A 105 -1.85 15.09 15.20
C SER A 105 -2.70 15.97 14.28
N CYS A 106 -3.31 15.37 13.25
CA CYS A 106 -4.06 16.04 12.19
C CYS A 106 -5.43 15.36 11.96
N PRO A 107 -6.42 15.55 12.86
CA PRO A 107 -7.68 14.78 12.85
C PRO A 107 -8.54 14.97 11.58
N LYS A 108 -8.31 16.02 10.81
CA LYS A 108 -9.04 16.31 9.57
C LYS A 108 -8.31 15.87 8.31
N GLN A 109 -7.07 15.40 8.45
CA GLN A 109 -6.25 14.98 7.31
C GLN A 109 -6.77 13.67 6.74
N LYS A 110 -6.94 13.63 5.43
CA LYS A 110 -7.37 12.44 4.70
C LYS A 110 -6.15 11.62 4.30
N TYR A 111 -6.36 10.33 4.08
CA TYR A 111 -5.31 9.44 3.63
C TYR A 111 -5.73 8.65 2.40
N ALA A 112 -4.77 8.40 1.52
CA ALA A 112 -4.86 7.38 0.49
C ALA A 112 -3.66 6.44 0.61
N LEU A 113 -3.87 5.15 0.35
CA LEU A 113 -2.83 4.15 0.31
C LEU A 113 -2.65 3.70 -1.14
N VAL A 114 -1.42 3.65 -1.61
CA VAL A 114 -1.09 3.13 -2.93
C VAL A 114 -0.05 2.02 -2.76
N GLY A 115 -0.33 0.83 -3.26
CA GLY A 115 0.56 -0.32 -3.11
C GLY A 115 0.81 -1.04 -4.43
N TYR A 116 2.08 -1.35 -4.73
CA TYR A 116 2.46 -2.14 -5.88
C TYR A 116 3.09 -3.46 -5.47
N GLY A 117 2.60 -4.58 -5.99
CA GLY A 117 3.12 -5.92 -5.70
C GLY A 117 3.18 -6.20 -4.19
N GLN A 118 4.38 -6.35 -3.62
CA GLN A 118 4.55 -6.48 -2.17
C GLN A 118 3.98 -5.29 -1.39
N GLY A 119 4.00 -4.08 -1.97
CA GLY A 119 3.39 -2.89 -1.38
C GLY A 119 1.86 -2.99 -1.23
N ALA A 120 1.19 -3.72 -2.11
CA ALA A 120 -0.24 -4.04 -1.94
C ALA A 120 -0.44 -4.96 -0.72
N ALA A 121 0.43 -5.96 -0.53
CA ALA A 121 0.42 -6.79 0.67
C ALA A 121 0.70 -6.00 1.95
N VAL A 122 1.61 -5.03 1.90
CA VAL A 122 1.86 -4.06 3.00
C VAL A 122 0.56 -3.36 3.37
N THR A 123 -0.16 -2.83 2.38
CA THR A 123 -1.44 -2.13 2.58
C THR A 123 -2.46 -3.01 3.30
N TRP A 124 -2.72 -4.22 2.79
CA TRP A 124 -3.70 -5.12 3.40
C TRP A 124 -3.31 -5.59 4.81
N LYS A 125 -2.03 -5.85 5.04
CA LYS A 125 -1.53 -6.20 6.38
C LYS A 125 -1.65 -5.03 7.36
N ALA A 126 -1.42 -3.80 6.92
CA ALA A 126 -1.58 -2.61 7.76
C ALA A 126 -3.04 -2.40 8.18
N LEU A 127 -3.99 -2.79 7.32
CA LEU A 127 -5.43 -2.64 7.54
C LEU A 127 -6.12 -3.87 8.14
N ALA A 128 -5.41 -4.97 8.34
CA ALA A 128 -5.99 -6.25 8.75
C ALA A 128 -6.78 -6.19 10.08
N ASN A 129 -6.45 -5.26 10.95
CA ASN A 129 -7.12 -5.08 12.25
C ASN A 129 -7.90 -3.75 12.35
N VAL A 130 -8.12 -3.07 11.22
CA VAL A 130 -8.92 -1.84 11.16
C VAL A 130 -10.37 -2.21 10.82
N GLY A 131 -11.26 -2.09 11.80
CA GLY A 131 -12.69 -2.30 11.62
C GLY A 131 -13.36 -1.09 10.94
N THR A 132 -14.59 -1.26 10.50
CA THR A 132 -15.38 -0.20 9.85
C THR A 132 -15.75 0.96 10.79
N ASP A 133 -15.70 0.72 12.09
CA ASP A 133 -15.91 1.69 13.18
C ASP A 133 -14.62 2.35 13.68
N ASP A 134 -13.46 1.93 13.16
CA ASP A 134 -12.16 2.52 13.52
C ASP A 134 -12.01 3.91 12.88
N PRO A 135 -11.53 4.94 13.60
CA PRO A 135 -11.22 6.25 13.02
C PRO A 135 -10.30 6.20 11.80
N LEU A 136 -9.40 5.23 11.70
CA LEU A 136 -8.57 5.01 10.50
C LEU A 136 -9.42 4.66 9.28
N HIS A 137 -10.50 3.88 9.45
CA HIS A 137 -11.38 3.55 8.34
C HIS A 137 -12.01 4.81 7.76
N GLU A 138 -12.47 5.74 8.62
CA GLU A 138 -13.02 7.01 8.15
C GLU A 138 -11.94 7.91 7.52
N ALA A 139 -10.77 8.00 8.08
CA ALA A 139 -9.69 8.86 7.60
C ALA A 139 -9.12 8.41 6.24
N ILE A 140 -9.09 7.09 5.96
CA ILE A 140 -8.63 6.53 4.69
C ILE A 140 -9.76 6.62 3.66
N LYS A 141 -9.56 7.41 2.61
CA LYS A 141 -10.54 7.68 1.56
C LYS A 141 -10.34 6.85 0.30
N ALA A 142 -9.10 6.43 0.03
CA ALA A 142 -8.76 5.67 -1.18
C ALA A 142 -7.67 4.63 -0.90
N ILE A 143 -7.78 3.50 -1.58
CA ILE A 143 -6.78 2.44 -1.65
C ILE A 143 -6.62 2.08 -3.13
N VAL A 144 -5.44 2.27 -3.70
CA VAL A 144 -5.11 1.86 -5.08
C VAL A 144 -4.07 0.76 -5.02
N LEU A 145 -4.38 -0.37 -5.63
CA LEU A 145 -3.50 -1.54 -5.65
C LEU A 145 -3.14 -1.91 -7.07
N LEU A 146 -1.88 -2.18 -7.31
CA LEU A 146 -1.31 -2.54 -8.60
C LEU A 146 -0.66 -3.91 -8.49
N GLY A 147 -1.15 -4.89 -9.27
CA GLY A 147 -0.62 -6.25 -9.20
C GLY A 147 -0.69 -6.83 -7.78
N ASP A 148 -1.86 -6.78 -7.17
CA ASP A 148 -2.09 -7.18 -5.78
C ASP A 148 -1.95 -8.69 -5.58
N PRO A 149 -0.99 -9.18 -4.77
CA PRO A 149 -0.86 -10.60 -4.45
C PRO A 149 -2.07 -11.16 -3.69
N TYR A 150 -2.86 -10.31 -3.06
CA TYR A 150 -4.09 -10.67 -2.34
C TYR A 150 -5.36 -10.33 -3.13
N HIS A 151 -5.25 -10.18 -4.44
CA HIS A 151 -6.40 -9.97 -5.32
C HIS A 151 -7.46 -11.07 -5.12
N LEU A 152 -8.68 -10.65 -4.84
CA LEU A 152 -9.84 -11.53 -4.68
C LEU A 152 -10.80 -11.33 -5.85
N PRO A 153 -11.41 -12.42 -6.37
CA PRO A 153 -12.35 -12.32 -7.47
C PRO A 153 -13.62 -11.56 -7.09
N HIS A 154 -14.18 -10.88 -8.07
CA HIS A 154 -15.52 -10.26 -8.02
C HIS A 154 -15.70 -9.21 -6.91
N LEU A 155 -14.64 -8.55 -6.48
CA LEU A 155 -14.75 -7.42 -5.56
C LEU A 155 -15.03 -6.11 -6.31
N PRO A 156 -15.89 -5.25 -5.77
CA PRO A 156 -16.06 -3.90 -6.30
C PRO A 156 -14.72 -3.16 -6.39
N GLY A 157 -14.46 -2.55 -7.54
CA GLY A 157 -13.21 -1.82 -7.79
C GLY A 157 -12.10 -2.66 -8.44
N ASN A 158 -12.33 -3.95 -8.72
CA ASN A 158 -11.44 -4.73 -9.57
C ASN A 158 -11.57 -4.26 -11.03
N ILE A 159 -10.43 -3.94 -11.65
CA ILE A 159 -10.33 -3.66 -13.08
C ILE A 159 -9.04 -4.26 -13.65
N ASP A 160 -9.00 -4.45 -14.96
CA ASP A 160 -7.76 -4.74 -15.68
C ASP A 160 -6.99 -3.44 -16.05
N ASP A 161 -5.84 -3.57 -16.69
CA ASP A 161 -4.98 -2.45 -17.09
C ASP A 161 -5.52 -1.62 -18.27
N HIS A 162 -6.71 -1.99 -18.80
CA HIS A 162 -7.48 -1.27 -19.81
C HIS A 162 -8.84 -0.75 -19.27
N GLU A 163 -9.01 -0.69 -17.94
CA GLU A 163 -10.24 -0.31 -17.25
C GLU A 163 -11.43 -1.27 -17.55
N GLY A 164 -11.14 -2.48 -18.04
CA GLY A 164 -12.11 -3.56 -18.27
C GLY A 164 -12.21 -4.50 -17.07
N ASN A 165 -12.83 -5.66 -17.31
CA ASN A 165 -13.08 -6.68 -16.28
C ASN A 165 -12.47 -8.05 -16.60
N SER A 166 -11.50 -8.12 -17.51
CA SER A 166 -10.93 -9.40 -17.96
C SER A 166 -10.21 -10.17 -16.84
N THR A 167 -9.79 -9.50 -15.79
CA THR A 167 -9.12 -10.07 -14.62
C THR A 167 -9.99 -10.08 -13.35
N ASP A 168 -11.28 -9.72 -13.45
CA ASP A 168 -12.19 -9.66 -12.30
C ASP A 168 -12.33 -10.99 -11.54
N GLY A 169 -12.32 -12.12 -12.28
CA GLY A 169 -12.34 -13.47 -11.71
C GLY A 169 -10.98 -13.98 -11.22
N ALA A 170 -9.92 -13.19 -11.30
CA ALA A 170 -8.58 -13.60 -10.92
C ALA A 170 -8.40 -13.76 -9.41
N GLN A 171 -7.38 -14.54 -9.04
CA GLN A 171 -6.98 -14.73 -7.64
C GLN A 171 -5.46 -14.59 -7.51
N GLY A 172 -5.00 -13.74 -6.60
CA GLY A 172 -3.60 -13.48 -6.41
C GLY A 172 -2.82 -14.64 -5.78
N PHE A 173 -1.52 -14.72 -6.02
CA PHE A 173 -0.67 -15.81 -5.51
C PHE A 173 -0.62 -15.85 -3.98
N GLY A 174 -0.70 -14.72 -3.32
CA GLY A 174 -0.69 -14.63 -1.87
C GLY A 174 -1.91 -15.25 -1.21
N VAL A 175 -3.05 -15.26 -1.89
CA VAL A 175 -4.27 -15.95 -1.43
C VAL A 175 -4.08 -17.46 -1.45
N LYS A 176 -3.39 -17.97 -2.47
CA LYS A 176 -3.25 -19.42 -2.70
C LYS A 176 -2.02 -20.03 -2.03
N GLU A 177 -0.89 -19.30 -1.99
CA GLU A 177 0.40 -19.92 -1.70
C GLU A 177 1.14 -19.31 -0.49
N VAL A 178 0.84 -18.07 -0.07
CA VAL A 178 1.73 -17.35 0.84
C VAL A 178 1.12 -17.00 2.19
N GLY A 179 -0.18 -16.97 2.30
CA GLY A 179 -0.88 -16.55 3.51
C GLY A 179 -1.56 -15.19 3.35
N PHE A 180 -2.84 -15.24 3.53
CA PHE A 180 -3.81 -14.22 3.21
C PHE A 180 -4.45 -13.66 4.50
N PRO A 181 -4.66 -12.35 4.62
CA PRO A 181 -5.27 -11.77 5.83
C PRO A 181 -6.76 -12.11 6.01
N GLY A 182 -7.39 -12.70 4.98
CA GLY A 182 -8.81 -13.07 5.00
C GLY A 182 -9.71 -12.10 4.24
N SER A 183 -10.72 -12.65 3.57
CA SER A 183 -11.68 -11.85 2.80
C SER A 183 -12.49 -10.90 3.69
N GLU A 184 -12.72 -11.29 4.94
CA GLU A 184 -13.40 -10.46 5.95
C GLU A 184 -12.64 -9.17 6.27
N LYS A 185 -11.34 -9.09 5.97
CA LYS A 185 -10.51 -7.89 6.18
C LYS A 185 -10.50 -6.97 4.97
N ILE A 186 -10.61 -7.52 3.76
CA ILE A 186 -10.50 -6.81 2.48
C ILE A 186 -11.85 -6.34 1.97
N THR A 187 -12.86 -7.22 2.02
CA THR A 187 -14.18 -7.01 1.43
C THR A 187 -14.90 -5.74 1.93
N PRO A 188 -14.87 -5.37 3.22
CA PRO A 188 -15.53 -4.14 3.67
C PRO A 188 -15.03 -2.89 2.94
N TRP A 189 -13.71 -2.75 2.78
CA TRP A 189 -13.09 -1.63 2.09
C TRP A 189 -13.54 -1.51 0.62
N ALA A 190 -13.63 -2.64 -0.07
CA ALA A 190 -14.09 -2.69 -1.46
C ALA A 190 -15.59 -2.33 -1.56
N LYS A 191 -16.45 -2.87 -0.67
CA LYS A 191 -17.88 -2.57 -0.62
C LYS A 191 -18.18 -1.10 -0.32
N ASP A 192 -17.33 -0.44 0.46
CA ASP A 192 -17.43 1.00 0.72
C ASP A 192 -16.92 1.87 -0.43
N GLY A 193 -16.55 1.24 -1.55
CA GLY A 193 -16.04 1.92 -2.75
C GLY A 193 -14.72 2.64 -2.53
N LYS A 194 -13.93 2.23 -1.54
CA LYS A 194 -12.64 2.82 -1.22
C LYS A 194 -11.47 2.19 -1.96
N VAL A 195 -11.69 1.08 -2.68
CA VAL A 195 -10.64 0.30 -3.36
C VAL A 195 -10.74 0.45 -4.87
N LEU A 196 -9.59 0.66 -5.49
CA LEU A 196 -9.33 0.43 -6.91
C LEU A 196 -8.19 -0.58 -7.01
N ASN A 197 -8.48 -1.80 -7.46
CA ASN A 197 -7.51 -2.89 -7.57
C ASN A 197 -7.27 -3.22 -9.04
N ILE A 198 -6.12 -2.82 -9.57
CA ILE A 198 -5.75 -2.96 -10.98
C ILE A 198 -4.88 -4.20 -11.14
N CYS A 199 -5.39 -5.20 -11.86
CA CYS A 199 -4.69 -6.42 -12.19
C CYS A 199 -4.50 -6.52 -13.71
N ALA A 200 -3.27 -6.36 -14.20
CA ALA A 200 -2.98 -6.47 -15.62
C ALA A 200 -3.17 -7.91 -16.12
N LEU A 201 -3.67 -8.04 -17.34
CA LEU A 201 -3.88 -9.35 -17.97
C LEU A 201 -2.54 -10.12 -18.07
N GLY A 202 -2.50 -11.32 -17.50
CA GLY A 202 -1.31 -12.17 -17.47
C GLY A 202 -0.34 -11.89 -16.32
N ASP A 203 -0.62 -10.92 -15.47
CA ASP A 203 0.19 -10.65 -14.27
C ASP A 203 0.05 -11.77 -13.23
N GLN A 204 1.09 -12.59 -13.09
CA GLN A 204 1.11 -13.76 -12.21
C GLN A 204 1.04 -13.43 -10.71
N VAL A 205 1.23 -12.19 -10.33
CA VAL A 205 1.10 -11.77 -8.94
C VAL A 205 -0.37 -11.65 -8.52
N CYS A 206 -1.20 -11.03 -9.35
CA CYS A 206 -2.64 -10.84 -9.08
C CYS A 206 -3.55 -11.80 -9.85
N GLN A 207 -3.05 -12.44 -10.92
CA GLN A 207 -3.76 -13.45 -11.73
C GLN A 207 -2.99 -14.77 -11.70
N TYR A 208 -2.85 -15.35 -10.51
CA TYR A 208 -2.01 -16.52 -10.30
C TYR A 208 -2.58 -17.81 -10.90
N SER A 209 -1.75 -18.53 -11.67
CA SER A 209 -2.01 -19.87 -12.14
C SER A 209 -0.76 -20.75 -12.02
N LYS A 210 -0.91 -21.93 -11.42
CA LYS A 210 0.22 -22.90 -11.28
C LYS A 210 0.76 -23.41 -12.64
N SER A 211 -0.01 -23.29 -13.71
CA SER A 211 0.37 -23.75 -15.06
C SER A 211 1.03 -22.66 -15.89
N SER A 212 1.12 -21.44 -15.39
CA SER A 212 1.67 -20.33 -16.17
C SER A 212 3.19 -20.24 -16.04
N SER A 213 3.83 -19.68 -17.05
CA SER A 213 5.26 -19.35 -17.05
C SER A 213 5.57 -18.33 -15.93
N GLU A 214 6.79 -18.37 -15.38
CA GLU A 214 7.30 -17.36 -14.46
C GLU A 214 7.61 -16.03 -15.17
N ASP A 215 6.74 -15.61 -16.09
CA ASP A 215 6.88 -14.33 -16.78
C ASP A 215 6.30 -13.20 -15.95
N PHE A 216 7.16 -12.40 -15.35
CA PHE A 216 6.81 -11.17 -14.65
C PHE A 216 6.76 -9.93 -15.56
N GLY A 217 6.79 -10.10 -16.88
CA GLY A 217 6.63 -8.99 -17.83
C GLY A 217 5.34 -8.21 -17.62
N PRO A 218 4.16 -8.87 -17.58
CA PRO A 218 2.89 -8.21 -17.29
C PRO A 218 2.84 -7.50 -15.94
N HIS A 219 3.55 -8.00 -14.91
CA HIS A 219 3.65 -7.31 -13.61
C HIS A 219 4.35 -5.94 -13.70
N LYS A 220 5.09 -5.66 -14.77
CA LYS A 220 5.84 -4.42 -14.95
C LYS A 220 5.12 -3.36 -15.79
N VAL A 221 3.95 -3.66 -16.35
CA VAL A 221 3.26 -2.74 -17.28
C VAL A 221 2.73 -1.47 -16.59
N TYR A 222 2.41 -1.55 -15.31
CA TYR A 222 1.80 -0.46 -14.54
C TYR A 222 2.58 0.86 -14.63
N LYS A 223 3.92 0.80 -14.63
CA LYS A 223 4.79 1.98 -14.70
C LYS A 223 4.70 2.74 -16.02
N SER A 224 4.36 2.06 -17.12
CA SER A 224 4.35 2.62 -18.48
C SER A 224 2.95 2.74 -19.09
N SER A 225 1.92 2.14 -18.50
CA SER A 225 0.55 2.26 -18.96
C SER A 225 -0.04 3.62 -18.58
N ALA A 226 -0.29 4.47 -19.60
CA ALA A 226 -0.96 5.76 -19.38
C ALA A 226 -2.37 5.56 -18.80
N GLN A 227 -3.10 4.53 -19.24
CA GLN A 227 -4.45 4.20 -18.75
C GLN A 227 -4.42 3.89 -17.25
N VAL A 228 -3.50 3.04 -16.79
CA VAL A 228 -3.34 2.74 -15.35
C VAL A 228 -3.04 3.99 -14.55
N GLN A 229 -2.11 4.85 -15.05
CA GLN A 229 -1.76 6.08 -14.35
C GLN A 229 -2.93 7.07 -14.30
N ASP A 230 -3.74 7.14 -15.35
CA ASP A 230 -4.91 8.01 -15.41
C ASP A 230 -6.06 7.48 -14.55
N ALA A 231 -6.35 6.18 -14.59
CA ALA A 231 -7.35 5.54 -13.74
C ALA A 231 -7.05 5.74 -12.25
N GLY A 232 -5.79 5.49 -11.83
CA GLY A 232 -5.35 5.70 -10.45
C GLY A 232 -5.46 7.16 -10.03
N ALA A 233 -4.98 8.10 -10.86
CA ALA A 233 -5.03 9.53 -10.56
C ALA A 233 -6.47 10.04 -10.47
N LYS A 234 -7.35 9.62 -11.37
CA LYS A 234 -8.78 9.95 -11.36
C LYS A 234 -9.45 9.47 -10.07
N PHE A 235 -9.22 8.21 -9.70
CA PHE A 235 -9.79 7.65 -8.47
C PHE A 235 -9.28 8.39 -7.22
N LEU A 236 -7.98 8.60 -7.09
CA LEU A 236 -7.38 9.33 -5.97
C LEU A 236 -7.94 10.76 -5.87
N THR A 237 -8.02 11.49 -6.99
CA THR A 237 -8.52 12.86 -7.03
C THR A 237 -10.00 12.92 -6.61
N GLN A 238 -10.83 12.00 -7.09
CA GLN A 238 -12.24 11.92 -6.73
C GLN A 238 -12.43 11.64 -5.23
N LYS A 239 -11.69 10.68 -4.67
CA LYS A 239 -11.84 10.27 -3.27
C LYS A 239 -11.25 11.27 -2.28
N LEU A 240 -10.15 11.92 -2.62
CA LEU A 240 -9.49 12.90 -1.76
C LEU A 240 -10.09 14.30 -1.88
N GLY A 241 -10.47 14.71 -3.12
CA GLY A 241 -11.01 16.04 -3.42
C GLY A 241 -12.51 16.17 -3.24
N GLY A 242 -13.26 15.07 -3.18
CA GLY A 242 -14.72 15.08 -3.17
C GLY A 242 -15.29 15.94 -2.04
N LYS A 243 -16.05 16.98 -2.38
CA LYS A 243 -17.15 17.42 -1.55
C LYS A 243 -18.08 16.22 -1.46
N ALA A 244 -18.49 15.84 -0.25
CA ALA A 244 -19.51 14.84 -0.03
C ALA A 244 -20.64 15.08 -1.05
N GLY A 245 -20.90 14.10 -1.92
CA GLY A 245 -21.95 14.23 -2.92
C GLY A 245 -23.24 14.60 -2.18
N LYS A 246 -23.80 15.74 -2.53
CA LYS A 246 -25.21 15.99 -2.24
C LYS A 246 -25.95 14.85 -2.93
N GLY A 247 -26.67 14.04 -2.14
CA GLY A 247 -27.54 13.02 -2.67
C GLY A 247 -28.39 13.61 -3.77
N ALA A 248 -28.47 12.91 -4.88
CA ALA A 248 -29.50 13.17 -5.87
C ALA A 248 -30.83 12.85 -5.18
N GLU A 249 -31.66 13.90 -5.02
CA GLU A 249 -33.07 13.77 -4.82
C GLU A 249 -33.74 13.14 -6.07
#